data_121067b7dac14c84785b63c016114ef4
#
_entry.id   121067b7dac14c84785b63c016114ef4
#
_cell.length_a   1.000
_cell.length_b   1.000
_cell.length_c   1.000
_cell.angle_alpha   90.00
_cell.angle_beta   90.00
_cell.angle_gamma   90.00
#
_symmetry.space_group_name_H-M   'P 1'
#
loop_
_entity.id
_entity.type
_entity.pdbx_description
1 polymer ?
#
loop_
_entity_poly.entity_id
_entity_poly.type
_entity_poly.pdbx_seq_one_letter_code
_entity_poly.pdbx_strand_id
1 'polypeptide(L)'
;MQRRGLGRGLEELASTTEGPDLSSFVTQAEMPDSPRAAVLWMIFGSVCFGTMNALVKWTSDHADVWMIVMVRSAVIAMAVGAFAASRGISLRVNDPKTMMLRCTVGLVAMIMYFTALGRIPIGQAVTLQYTGPLFVALLSGRILAERVSPGVAMLVVTAFVGIVLIVSPDLSSVEPDALLALGSGFFAALAYMYVRELRKTDSPATVVFWFALFSVAGSIVQSAPDVLSLDRTAVAALVGVGIGAGGGQVGITMAYHKANAAWVSAFSYLTVLVATFWGYAYFAESLSTADLVGGALIVGSGIALVFLVPPEESTPS
;
A
#
# COMPACT_ATOMS: atom_id res chain seq x y z
N MET A 1 63.69 38.17 -17.82
CA MET A 1 62.50 37.91 -18.66
C MET A 1 62.35 36.40 -18.87
N GLN A 2 61.85 35.62 -17.90
CA GLN A 2 61.52 34.20 -18.10
C GLN A 2 60.91 33.61 -16.80
N ARG A 3 59.71 34.03 -16.42
CA ARG A 3 58.94 33.40 -15.33
C ARG A 3 57.42 33.53 -15.48
N ARG A 4 56.90 33.77 -16.72
CA ARG A 4 55.44 33.90 -16.94
C ARG A 4 54.83 32.78 -17.82
N GLY A 5 55.57 31.72 -18.14
CA GLY A 5 55.11 30.66 -19.04
C GLY A 5 54.60 29.37 -18.36
N LEU A 6 54.98 29.11 -17.08
CA LEU A 6 54.64 27.84 -16.42
C LEU A 6 53.29 27.81 -15.70
N GLY A 7 52.68 28.99 -15.42
CA GLY A 7 51.43 29.06 -14.69
C GLY A 7 50.17 28.72 -15.55
N ARG A 8 50.20 29.03 -16.87
CA ARG A 8 49.06 28.78 -17.75
C ARG A 8 48.87 27.30 -18.19
N GLY A 9 49.98 26.56 -18.24
CA GLY A 9 49.89 25.14 -18.60
C GLY A 9 49.33 24.23 -17.51
N LEU A 10 49.39 24.65 -16.24
CA LEU A 10 48.84 23.90 -15.14
C LEU A 10 47.36 24.21 -14.88
N GLU A 11 46.91 25.43 -15.22
CA GLU A 11 45.46 25.77 -15.16
C GLU A 11 44.68 25.13 -16.32
N GLU A 12 45.28 24.95 -17.49
CA GLU A 12 44.68 24.29 -18.63
C GLU A 12 44.60 22.76 -18.46
N LEU A 13 45.52 22.15 -17.73
CA LEU A 13 45.48 20.71 -17.35
C LEU A 13 44.54 20.42 -16.20
N ALA A 14 44.21 21.40 -15.35
CA ALA A 14 43.22 21.23 -14.30
C ALA A 14 41.78 21.37 -14.78
N SER A 15 41.57 22.00 -15.95
CA SER A 15 40.21 22.16 -16.54
C SER A 15 39.73 20.97 -17.38
N THR A 16 40.61 19.98 -17.64
CA THR A 16 40.29 18.81 -18.48
C THR A 16 40.07 17.51 -17.70
N THR A 17 40.02 17.59 -16.35
CA THR A 17 39.64 16.45 -15.49
C THR A 17 38.27 16.63 -14.86
N GLU A 18 37.30 17.17 -15.58
CA GLU A 18 35.91 16.86 -15.31
C GLU A 18 35.68 15.42 -15.76
N GLY A 19 35.76 14.50 -14.80
CA GLY A 19 35.28 13.14 -15.01
C GLY A 19 33.84 13.18 -15.49
N PRO A 20 33.36 12.15 -16.20
CA PRO A 20 32.00 12.14 -16.71
C PRO A 20 31.05 12.48 -15.56
N ASP A 21 30.26 13.53 -15.77
CA ASP A 21 29.29 14.02 -14.80
C ASP A 21 28.29 12.91 -14.48
N LEU A 22 28.52 12.20 -13.39
CA LEU A 22 27.65 11.12 -12.92
C LEU A 22 26.26 11.64 -12.52
N SER A 23 26.07 12.97 -12.41
CA SER A 23 24.75 13.56 -12.19
C SER A 23 23.84 13.38 -13.41
N SER A 24 24.41 13.28 -14.61
CA SER A 24 23.65 13.01 -15.84
C SER A 24 23.09 11.56 -15.90
N PHE A 25 23.68 10.62 -15.17
CA PHE A 25 23.15 9.25 -15.04
C PHE A 25 22.07 9.13 -13.97
N VAL A 26 21.90 10.12 -13.10
CA VAL A 26 20.84 10.23 -12.09
C VAL A 26 19.71 11.15 -12.56
N THR A 27 19.82 11.74 -13.73
CA THR A 27 18.66 12.36 -14.36
C THR A 27 17.67 11.24 -14.60
N GLN A 28 16.70 11.11 -13.65
CA GLN A 28 15.50 10.35 -13.87
C GLN A 28 15.03 10.73 -15.27
N ALA A 29 15.08 9.79 -16.19
CA ALA A 29 14.42 9.97 -17.46
C ALA A 29 12.99 10.37 -17.09
N GLU A 30 12.63 11.63 -17.30
CA GLU A 30 11.27 12.12 -17.17
C GLU A 30 10.47 11.27 -18.16
N MET A 31 9.93 10.16 -17.64
CA MET A 31 9.00 9.37 -18.44
C MET A 31 7.82 10.30 -18.70
N PRO A 32 7.48 10.54 -19.98
CA PRO A 32 6.46 11.51 -20.32
C PRO A 32 5.20 11.20 -19.53
N ASP A 33 4.63 12.21 -18.89
CA ASP A 33 3.37 12.11 -18.14
C ASP A 33 2.34 11.47 -19.07
N SER A 34 1.94 10.24 -18.73
CA SER A 34 0.98 9.47 -19.50
C SER A 34 -0.20 9.12 -18.61
N PRO A 35 -1.14 10.08 -18.41
CA PRO A 35 -2.29 9.88 -17.53
C PRO A 35 -3.11 8.64 -17.88
N ARG A 36 -3.25 8.34 -19.17
CA ARG A 36 -3.97 7.13 -19.65
C ARG A 36 -3.26 5.85 -19.19
N ALA A 37 -1.95 5.79 -19.33
CA ALA A 37 -1.17 4.64 -18.88
C ALA A 37 -1.21 4.51 -17.34
N ALA A 38 -1.17 5.62 -16.60
CA ALA A 38 -1.31 5.62 -15.15
C ALA A 38 -2.65 5.03 -14.70
N VAL A 39 -3.76 5.46 -15.33
CA VAL A 39 -5.10 4.90 -15.05
C VAL A 39 -5.16 3.42 -15.36
N LEU A 40 -4.64 2.97 -16.50
CA LEU A 40 -4.64 1.55 -16.87
C LEU A 40 -3.86 0.70 -15.86
N TRP A 41 -2.69 1.18 -15.40
CA TRP A 41 -1.92 0.51 -14.37
C TRP A 41 -2.65 0.48 -13.02
N MET A 42 -3.35 1.55 -12.65
CA MET A 42 -4.13 1.58 -11.43
C MET A 42 -5.35 0.66 -11.51
N ILE A 43 -6.05 0.61 -12.65
CA ILE A 43 -7.14 -0.35 -12.89
C ILE A 43 -6.61 -1.78 -12.76
N PHE A 44 -5.50 -2.10 -13.42
CA PHE A 44 -4.85 -3.42 -13.29
C PHE A 44 -4.52 -3.75 -11.83
N GLY A 45 -3.90 -2.83 -11.10
CA GLY A 45 -3.58 -3.00 -9.68
C GLY A 45 -4.82 -3.21 -8.81
N SER A 46 -5.88 -2.45 -9.07
CA SER A 46 -7.14 -2.56 -8.34
C SER A 46 -7.86 -3.89 -8.61
N VAL A 47 -7.83 -4.37 -9.85
CA VAL A 47 -8.38 -5.69 -10.21
C VAL A 47 -7.58 -6.80 -9.52
N CYS A 48 -6.25 -6.71 -9.53
CA CYS A 48 -5.40 -7.67 -8.82
C CYS A 48 -5.69 -7.71 -7.32
N PHE A 49 -5.77 -6.55 -6.65
CA PHE A 49 -6.07 -6.50 -5.21
C PHE A 49 -7.51 -6.91 -4.90
N GLY A 50 -8.48 -6.49 -5.69
CA GLY A 50 -9.88 -6.90 -5.50
C GLY A 50 -10.05 -8.41 -5.64
N THR A 51 -9.41 -9.02 -6.64
CA THR A 51 -9.40 -10.48 -6.83
C THR A 51 -8.62 -11.19 -5.72
N MET A 52 -7.48 -10.63 -5.28
CA MET A 52 -6.76 -11.13 -4.11
C MET A 52 -7.67 -11.19 -2.87
N ASN A 53 -8.46 -10.16 -2.62
CA ASN A 53 -9.39 -10.14 -1.49
C ASN A 53 -10.42 -11.27 -1.56
N ALA A 54 -10.96 -11.56 -2.75
CA ALA A 54 -11.84 -12.70 -2.97
C ALA A 54 -11.14 -14.04 -2.70
N LEU A 55 -9.89 -14.19 -3.15
CA LEU A 55 -9.10 -15.38 -2.87
C LEU A 55 -8.79 -15.52 -1.36
N VAL A 56 -8.48 -14.42 -0.66
CA VAL A 56 -8.30 -14.44 0.80
C VAL A 56 -9.57 -14.91 1.49
N LYS A 57 -10.73 -14.38 1.11
CA LYS A 57 -12.01 -14.84 1.69
C LYS A 57 -12.25 -16.32 1.45
N TRP A 58 -12.07 -16.78 0.21
CA TRP A 58 -12.23 -18.19 -0.11
C TRP A 58 -11.23 -19.08 0.67
N THR A 59 -9.98 -18.66 0.77
CA THR A 59 -8.95 -19.41 1.49
C THR A 59 -9.15 -19.41 3.00
N SER A 60 -9.86 -18.43 3.57
CA SER A 60 -10.15 -18.38 5.01
C SER A 60 -11.03 -19.53 5.52
N ASP A 61 -11.77 -20.19 4.62
CA ASP A 61 -12.53 -21.41 4.93
C ASP A 61 -11.66 -22.69 4.94
N HIS A 62 -10.43 -22.60 4.43
CA HIS A 62 -9.55 -23.75 4.21
C HIS A 62 -8.20 -23.62 4.93
N ALA A 63 -7.82 -22.44 5.33
CA ALA A 63 -6.54 -22.14 5.97
C ALA A 63 -6.68 -21.02 6.98
N ASP A 64 -5.90 -21.12 8.08
CA ASP A 64 -5.82 -20.04 9.06
C ASP A 64 -5.21 -18.77 8.48
N VAL A 65 -5.56 -17.63 9.05
CA VAL A 65 -5.07 -16.30 8.62
C VAL A 65 -3.55 -16.22 8.59
N TRP A 66 -2.87 -16.90 9.51
CA TRP A 66 -1.41 -16.94 9.56
C TRP A 66 -0.80 -17.64 8.35
N MET A 67 -1.44 -18.72 7.87
CA MET A 67 -1.05 -19.42 6.65
C MET A 67 -1.22 -18.52 5.42
N ILE A 68 -2.36 -17.81 5.33
CA ILE A 68 -2.62 -16.87 4.23
C ILE A 68 -1.55 -15.78 4.19
N VAL A 69 -1.23 -15.19 5.36
CA VAL A 69 -0.19 -14.15 5.50
C VAL A 69 1.18 -14.71 5.14
N MET A 70 1.51 -15.92 5.59
CA MET A 70 2.80 -16.56 5.33
C MET A 70 3.02 -16.80 3.84
N VAL A 71 2.10 -17.51 3.18
CA VAL A 71 2.26 -17.88 1.75
C VAL A 71 2.25 -16.64 0.86
N ARG A 72 1.32 -15.70 1.09
CA ARG A 72 1.29 -14.40 0.38
C ARG A 72 2.63 -13.69 0.48
N SER A 73 3.14 -13.59 1.70
CA SER A 73 4.39 -12.86 1.96
C SER A 73 5.61 -13.60 1.41
N ALA A 74 5.63 -14.93 1.45
CA ALA A 74 6.69 -15.74 0.85
C ALA A 74 6.76 -15.53 -0.67
N VAL A 75 5.62 -15.52 -1.37
CA VAL A 75 5.56 -15.26 -2.81
C VAL A 75 6.11 -13.87 -3.13
N ILE A 76 5.75 -12.84 -2.34
CA ILE A 76 6.27 -11.48 -2.54
C ILE A 76 7.77 -11.41 -2.24
N ALA A 77 8.25 -12.02 -1.14
CA ALA A 77 9.66 -12.03 -0.79
C ALA A 77 10.51 -12.68 -1.88
N MET A 78 10.05 -13.83 -2.40
CA MET A 78 10.72 -14.51 -3.51
C MET A 78 10.75 -13.66 -4.79
N ALA A 79 9.62 -13.07 -5.17
CA ALA A 79 9.54 -12.24 -6.37
C ALA A 79 10.42 -10.99 -6.28
N VAL A 80 10.35 -10.26 -5.17
CA VAL A 80 11.15 -9.04 -4.95
C VAL A 80 12.63 -9.38 -4.76
N GLY A 81 12.95 -10.46 -4.03
CA GLY A 81 14.31 -10.95 -3.86
C GLY A 81 14.96 -11.35 -5.18
N ALA A 82 14.25 -12.11 -6.02
CA ALA A 82 14.72 -12.49 -7.35
C ALA A 82 14.91 -11.27 -8.26
N PHE A 83 13.97 -10.32 -8.24
CA PHE A 83 14.09 -9.06 -8.98
C PHE A 83 15.29 -8.24 -8.52
N ALA A 84 15.48 -8.08 -7.20
CA ALA A 84 16.61 -7.34 -6.65
C ALA A 84 17.94 -7.99 -7.03
N ALA A 85 18.04 -9.32 -6.93
CA ALA A 85 19.22 -10.06 -7.32
C ALA A 85 19.55 -9.90 -8.83
N SER A 86 18.53 -9.98 -9.69
CA SER A 86 18.70 -9.83 -11.14
C SER A 86 19.13 -8.42 -11.57
N ARG A 87 18.85 -7.40 -10.75
CA ARG A 87 19.17 -5.99 -11.00
C ARG A 87 20.33 -5.47 -10.17
N GLY A 88 20.94 -6.30 -9.33
CA GLY A 88 22.01 -5.87 -8.43
C GLY A 88 21.56 -4.84 -7.38
N ILE A 89 20.26 -4.82 -7.03
CA ILE A 89 19.71 -3.88 -6.05
C ILE A 89 20.06 -4.36 -4.64
N SER A 90 20.70 -3.50 -3.85
CA SER A 90 21.00 -3.79 -2.45
C SER A 90 19.71 -3.77 -1.61
N LEU A 91 19.49 -4.83 -0.85
CA LEU A 91 18.39 -4.94 0.12
C LEU A 91 18.84 -4.62 1.56
N ARG A 92 19.96 -3.90 1.72
CA ARG A 92 20.47 -3.47 3.04
C ARG A 92 19.51 -2.45 3.65
N VAL A 93 19.18 -2.65 4.93
CA VAL A 93 18.37 -1.70 5.72
C VAL A 93 19.30 -0.64 6.31
N ASN A 94 18.97 0.62 6.09
CA ASN A 94 19.73 1.76 6.62
C ASN A 94 19.11 2.29 7.92
N ASP A 95 17.76 2.25 8.06
CA ASP A 95 17.07 2.58 9.30
C ASP A 95 16.32 1.36 9.88
N PRO A 96 17.00 0.51 10.66
CA PRO A 96 16.40 -0.71 11.18
C PRO A 96 15.29 -0.46 12.21
N LYS A 97 15.31 0.66 12.92
CA LYS A 97 14.30 0.99 13.92
C LYS A 97 12.96 1.31 13.26
N THR A 98 12.96 2.22 12.31
CA THR A 98 11.75 2.59 11.54
C THR A 98 11.25 1.41 10.71
N MET A 99 12.17 0.60 10.15
CA MET A 99 11.83 -0.63 9.43
C MET A 99 11.10 -1.63 10.35
N MET A 100 11.59 -1.86 11.56
CA MET A 100 10.94 -2.77 12.52
C MET A 100 9.53 -2.27 12.89
N LEU A 101 9.39 -0.98 13.21
CA LEU A 101 8.06 -0.39 13.49
C LEU A 101 7.10 -0.56 12.31
N ARG A 102 7.58 -0.25 11.08
CA ARG A 102 6.82 -0.46 9.85
C ARG A 102 6.36 -1.91 9.69
N CYS A 103 7.25 -2.86 9.88
CA CYS A 103 6.95 -4.28 9.75
C CYS A 103 5.94 -4.76 10.80
N THR A 104 6.11 -4.35 12.05
CA THR A 104 5.22 -4.74 13.14
C THR A 104 3.81 -4.21 12.95
N VAL A 105 3.64 -2.89 12.75
CA VAL A 105 2.29 -2.31 12.57
C VAL A 105 1.64 -2.79 11.27
N GLY A 106 2.43 -3.01 10.22
CA GLY A 106 1.94 -3.55 8.95
C GLY A 106 1.47 -5.00 9.05
N LEU A 107 2.17 -5.85 9.83
CA LEU A 107 1.75 -7.22 10.07
C LEU A 107 0.46 -7.26 10.90
N VAL A 108 0.36 -6.44 11.96
CA VAL A 108 -0.87 -6.31 12.75
C VAL A 108 -2.03 -5.89 11.84
N ALA A 109 -1.85 -4.85 11.03
CA ALA A 109 -2.87 -4.40 10.08
C ALA A 109 -3.31 -5.53 9.15
N MET A 110 -2.37 -6.29 8.60
CA MET A 110 -2.66 -7.37 7.64
C MET A 110 -3.42 -8.52 8.29
N ILE A 111 -3.04 -8.93 9.51
CA ILE A 111 -3.74 -10.00 10.24
C ILE A 111 -5.17 -9.56 10.57
N MET A 112 -5.36 -8.35 11.10
CA MET A 112 -6.69 -7.80 11.39
C MET A 112 -7.56 -7.76 10.14
N TYR A 113 -6.99 -7.27 9.02
CA TYR A 113 -7.71 -7.16 7.76
C TYR A 113 -8.13 -8.52 7.19
N PHE A 114 -7.21 -9.47 7.11
CA PHE A 114 -7.51 -10.80 6.55
C PHE A 114 -8.45 -11.60 7.44
N THR A 115 -8.36 -11.41 8.76
CA THR A 115 -9.33 -11.99 9.70
C THR A 115 -10.73 -11.43 9.44
N ALA A 116 -10.87 -10.11 9.34
CA ALA A 116 -12.15 -9.47 9.04
C ALA A 116 -12.70 -9.91 7.67
N LEU A 117 -11.83 -9.96 6.67
CA LEU A 117 -12.18 -10.32 5.29
C LEU A 117 -12.80 -11.73 5.18
N GLY A 118 -12.36 -12.67 6.03
CA GLY A 118 -12.95 -14.00 6.13
C GLY A 118 -14.31 -14.05 6.82
N ARG A 119 -14.65 -13.03 7.64
CA ARG A 119 -15.81 -13.10 8.54
C ARG A 119 -16.98 -12.19 8.15
N ILE A 120 -16.70 -11.06 7.49
CA ILE A 120 -17.72 -10.10 7.06
C ILE A 120 -17.75 -10.00 5.53
N PRO A 121 -18.79 -9.37 4.93
CA PRO A 121 -18.85 -9.16 3.48
C PRO A 121 -17.59 -8.45 2.95
N ILE A 122 -17.08 -8.93 1.81
CA ILE A 122 -15.82 -8.42 1.23
C ILE A 122 -15.90 -6.91 0.99
N GLY A 123 -17.01 -6.43 0.44
CA GLY A 123 -17.24 -4.99 0.19
C GLY A 123 -17.14 -4.16 1.46
N GLN A 124 -17.69 -4.65 2.57
CA GLN A 124 -17.60 -4.03 3.91
C GLN A 124 -16.15 -3.98 4.39
N ALA A 125 -15.47 -5.12 4.43
CA ALA A 125 -14.10 -5.23 4.93
C ALA A 125 -13.14 -4.31 4.15
N VAL A 126 -13.23 -4.32 2.81
CA VAL A 126 -12.39 -3.49 1.94
C VAL A 126 -12.70 -2.01 2.12
N THR A 127 -13.98 -1.61 2.20
CA THR A 127 -14.36 -0.22 2.41
C THR A 127 -13.80 0.32 3.73
N LEU A 128 -13.94 -0.43 4.83
CA LEU A 128 -13.40 -0.04 6.13
C LEU A 128 -11.88 0.03 6.15
N GLN A 129 -11.19 -0.88 5.47
CA GLN A 129 -9.74 -0.83 5.29
C GLN A 129 -9.31 0.43 4.51
N TYR A 130 -10.08 0.86 3.51
CA TYR A 130 -9.80 2.05 2.71
C TYR A 130 -10.08 3.38 3.44
N THR A 131 -10.44 3.35 4.72
CA THR A 131 -10.38 4.54 5.60
C THR A 131 -8.95 4.95 5.97
N GLY A 132 -7.95 4.13 5.67
CA GLY A 132 -6.52 4.41 5.93
C GLY A 132 -6.09 5.83 5.53
N PRO A 133 -6.36 6.33 4.32
CA PRO A 133 -6.03 7.70 3.93
C PRO A 133 -6.66 8.79 4.82
N LEU A 134 -7.85 8.55 5.36
CA LEU A 134 -8.51 9.46 6.29
C LEU A 134 -7.77 9.49 7.63
N PHE A 135 -7.34 8.33 8.13
CA PHE A 135 -6.49 8.25 9.32
C PHE A 135 -5.12 8.92 9.10
N VAL A 136 -4.51 8.77 7.92
CA VAL A 136 -3.27 9.50 7.58
C VAL A 136 -3.52 11.01 7.67
N ALA A 137 -4.61 11.52 7.11
CA ALA A 137 -4.95 12.95 7.16
C ALA A 137 -5.15 13.46 8.60
N LEU A 138 -5.82 12.66 9.46
CA LEU A 138 -6.02 12.99 10.86
C LEU A 138 -4.72 13.00 11.68
N LEU A 139 -3.85 12.00 11.45
CA LEU A 139 -2.60 11.84 12.18
C LEU A 139 -1.55 12.85 11.73
N SER A 140 -1.47 13.17 10.42
CA SER A 140 -0.52 14.14 9.89
C SER A 140 -0.75 15.53 10.46
N GLY A 141 -1.99 15.97 10.61
CA GLY A 141 -2.32 17.25 11.24
C GLY A 141 -1.81 17.37 12.68
N ARG A 142 -1.80 16.28 13.45
CA ARG A 142 -1.30 16.26 14.84
C ARG A 142 0.22 16.11 14.94
N ILE A 143 0.82 15.32 14.06
CA ILE A 143 2.27 15.00 14.09
C ILE A 143 3.08 16.13 13.44
N LEU A 144 2.55 16.74 12.38
CA LEU A 144 3.22 17.81 11.63
C LEU A 144 2.83 19.22 12.09
N ALA A 145 1.96 19.36 13.11
CA ALA A 145 1.40 20.63 13.58
C ALA A 145 0.73 21.48 12.46
N GLU A 146 0.29 20.85 11.39
CA GLU A 146 -0.40 21.51 10.28
C GLU A 146 -1.86 21.77 10.65
N ARG A 147 -2.37 22.95 10.27
CA ARG A 147 -3.79 23.28 10.47
C ARG A 147 -4.64 22.47 9.49
N VAL A 148 -5.47 21.57 10.01
CA VAL A 148 -6.44 20.85 9.19
C VAL A 148 -7.45 21.87 8.64
N SER A 149 -7.58 21.95 7.32
CA SER A 149 -8.53 22.86 6.70
C SER A 149 -9.99 22.47 7.05
N PRO A 150 -10.93 23.42 7.15
CA PRO A 150 -12.33 23.10 7.42
C PRO A 150 -12.94 22.09 6.43
N GLY A 151 -12.52 22.11 5.16
CA GLY A 151 -12.94 21.16 4.14
C GLY A 151 -12.48 19.74 4.46
N VAL A 152 -11.22 19.56 4.85
CA VAL A 152 -10.69 18.26 5.27
C VAL A 152 -11.41 17.75 6.52
N ALA A 153 -11.66 18.64 7.52
CA ALA A 153 -12.40 18.27 8.73
C ALA A 153 -13.82 17.79 8.40
N MET A 154 -14.52 18.46 7.47
CA MET A 154 -15.87 18.04 7.02
C MET A 154 -15.83 16.66 6.35
N LEU A 155 -14.86 16.40 5.46
CA LEU A 155 -14.72 15.08 4.82
C LEU A 155 -14.46 13.97 5.83
N VAL A 156 -13.64 14.24 6.84
CA VAL A 156 -13.39 13.29 7.92
C VAL A 156 -14.68 12.98 8.69
N VAL A 157 -15.47 14.01 9.07
CA VAL A 157 -16.76 13.82 9.73
C VAL A 157 -17.71 13.02 8.85
N THR A 158 -17.80 13.34 7.56
CA THR A 158 -18.65 12.61 6.61
C THR A 158 -18.25 11.13 6.50
N ALA A 159 -16.95 10.86 6.44
CA ALA A 159 -16.45 9.47 6.43
C ALA A 159 -16.75 8.74 7.74
N PHE A 160 -16.68 9.42 8.90
CA PHE A 160 -17.07 8.82 10.18
C PHE A 160 -18.55 8.45 10.24
N VAL A 161 -19.44 9.26 9.67
CA VAL A 161 -20.86 8.88 9.51
C VAL A 161 -20.98 7.60 8.68
N GLY A 162 -20.23 7.50 7.58
CA GLY A 162 -20.17 6.28 6.76
C GLY A 162 -19.67 5.06 7.55
N ILE A 163 -18.63 5.23 8.38
CA ILE A 163 -18.11 4.16 9.24
C ILE A 163 -19.19 3.67 10.20
N VAL A 164 -19.90 4.58 10.87
CA VAL A 164 -20.98 4.22 11.82
C VAL A 164 -22.07 3.42 11.12
N LEU A 165 -22.48 3.80 9.90
CA LEU A 165 -23.49 3.08 9.14
C LEU A 165 -23.06 1.64 8.79
N ILE A 166 -21.77 1.39 8.53
CA ILE A 166 -21.26 0.05 8.21
C ILE A 166 -21.05 -0.80 9.47
N VAL A 167 -20.47 -0.19 10.53
CA VAL A 167 -20.10 -0.92 11.76
C VAL A 167 -21.32 -1.22 12.63
N SER A 168 -22.34 -0.39 12.57
CA SER A 168 -23.55 -0.52 13.38
C SER A 168 -24.79 -0.17 12.54
N PRO A 169 -25.19 -1.07 11.60
CA PRO A 169 -26.31 -0.79 10.69
C PRO A 169 -27.63 -0.48 11.41
N ASP A 170 -27.85 -1.12 12.55
CA ASP A 170 -29.07 -0.97 13.36
C ASP A 170 -28.93 0.07 14.45
N LEU A 171 -27.75 0.69 14.61
CA LEU A 171 -27.40 1.59 15.72
C LEU A 171 -27.58 0.97 17.12
N SER A 172 -27.85 -0.32 17.19
CA SER A 172 -28.13 -1.07 18.43
C SER A 172 -26.99 -1.99 18.85
N SER A 173 -26.16 -2.43 17.91
CA SER A 173 -25.04 -3.33 18.15
C SER A 173 -23.86 -2.98 17.24
N VAL A 174 -22.65 -3.08 17.78
CA VAL A 174 -21.40 -2.90 17.04
C VAL A 174 -20.91 -4.28 16.60
N GLU A 175 -20.64 -4.44 15.30
CA GLU A 175 -20.09 -5.69 14.76
C GLU A 175 -18.57 -5.76 15.04
N PRO A 176 -18.10 -6.73 15.86
CA PRO A 176 -16.69 -6.79 16.28
C PRO A 176 -15.74 -6.99 15.10
N ASP A 177 -16.14 -7.78 14.09
CA ASP A 177 -15.30 -8.07 12.94
C ASP A 177 -15.20 -6.86 11.98
N ALA A 178 -16.22 -5.98 11.93
CA ALA A 178 -16.13 -4.69 11.27
C ALA A 178 -15.13 -3.75 11.97
N LEU A 179 -15.07 -3.79 13.32
CA LEU A 179 -14.04 -3.05 14.06
C LEU A 179 -12.63 -3.55 13.77
N LEU A 180 -12.43 -4.85 13.50
CA LEU A 180 -11.14 -5.36 13.05
C LEU A 180 -10.76 -4.76 11.69
N ALA A 181 -11.68 -4.70 10.73
CA ALA A 181 -11.44 -4.09 9.44
C ALA A 181 -11.08 -2.60 9.57
N LEU A 182 -11.83 -1.85 10.37
CA LEU A 182 -11.56 -0.44 10.66
C LEU A 182 -10.20 -0.24 11.33
N GLY A 183 -9.91 -1.04 12.38
CA GLY A 183 -8.63 -1.02 13.08
C GLY A 183 -7.46 -1.34 12.15
N SER A 184 -7.66 -2.26 11.19
CA SER A 184 -6.64 -2.55 10.17
C SER A 184 -6.32 -1.32 9.32
N GLY A 185 -7.33 -0.51 8.95
CA GLY A 185 -7.15 0.76 8.25
C GLY A 185 -6.31 1.76 9.04
N PHE A 186 -6.53 1.85 10.36
CA PHE A 186 -5.73 2.68 11.27
C PHE A 186 -4.26 2.23 11.33
N PHE A 187 -4.00 0.93 11.57
CA PHE A 187 -2.65 0.39 11.58
C PHE A 187 -1.96 0.46 10.22
N ALA A 188 -2.72 0.32 9.12
CA ALA A 188 -2.20 0.54 7.77
C ALA A 188 -1.77 2.00 7.57
N ALA A 189 -2.54 2.96 8.07
CA ALA A 189 -2.17 4.38 8.04
C ALA A 189 -0.83 4.63 8.75
N LEU A 190 -0.64 4.07 9.96
CA LEU A 190 0.65 4.14 10.66
C LEU A 190 1.78 3.50 9.84
N ALA A 191 1.52 2.34 9.25
CA ALA A 191 2.51 1.67 8.40
C ALA A 191 2.90 2.54 7.20
N TYR A 192 1.95 3.22 6.53
CA TYR A 192 2.23 4.14 5.42
C TYR A 192 3.05 5.36 5.86
N MET A 193 2.82 5.88 7.07
CA MET A 193 3.64 6.97 7.62
C MET A 193 5.10 6.52 7.80
N TYR A 194 5.34 5.31 8.31
CA TYR A 194 6.70 4.76 8.41
C TYR A 194 7.31 4.48 7.03
N VAL A 195 6.54 4.02 6.04
CA VAL A 195 7.02 3.90 4.64
C VAL A 195 7.46 5.25 4.10
N ARG A 196 6.71 6.33 4.40
CA ARG A 196 7.09 7.68 3.99
C ARG A 196 8.42 8.10 4.61
N GLU A 197 8.64 7.82 5.89
CA GLU A 197 9.91 8.11 6.55
C GLU A 197 11.07 7.30 5.96
N LEU A 198 10.86 5.99 5.72
CA LEU A 198 11.85 5.09 5.13
C LEU A 198 12.26 5.47 3.70
N ARG A 199 11.44 6.22 2.95
CA ARG A 199 11.83 6.70 1.61
C ARG A 199 13.10 7.57 1.61
N LYS A 200 13.44 8.17 2.75
CA LYS A 200 14.62 9.00 2.90
C LYS A 200 15.91 8.18 2.99
N THR A 201 15.81 6.92 3.39
CA THR A 201 16.98 6.08 3.73
C THR A 201 17.02 4.78 2.97
N ASP A 202 15.88 4.21 2.60
CA ASP A 202 15.77 2.85 2.09
C ASP A 202 15.01 2.79 0.76
N SER A 203 15.43 1.87 -0.11
CA SER A 203 14.76 1.67 -1.40
C SER A 203 13.36 1.05 -1.22
N PRO A 204 12.39 1.32 -2.11
CA PRO A 204 11.08 0.67 -2.08
C PRO A 204 11.18 -0.87 -2.08
N ALA A 205 12.11 -1.44 -2.83
CA ALA A 205 12.35 -2.88 -2.86
C ALA A 205 12.79 -3.42 -1.48
N THR A 206 13.69 -2.70 -0.79
CA THR A 206 14.13 -3.03 0.57
C THR A 206 12.94 -3.06 1.53
N VAL A 207 12.09 -2.04 1.52
CA VAL A 207 10.93 -1.93 2.42
C VAL A 207 9.94 -3.08 2.18
N VAL A 208 9.62 -3.39 0.92
CA VAL A 208 8.69 -4.48 0.57
C VAL A 208 9.27 -5.84 0.92
N PHE A 209 10.55 -6.08 0.59
CA PHE A 209 11.22 -7.34 0.87
C PHE A 209 11.27 -7.65 2.37
N TRP A 210 11.74 -6.71 3.19
CA TRP A 210 11.86 -6.92 4.63
C TRP A 210 10.51 -7.03 5.33
N PHE A 211 9.50 -6.29 4.88
CA PHE A 211 8.14 -6.48 5.37
C PHE A 211 7.61 -7.87 5.06
N ALA A 212 7.82 -8.36 3.85
CA ALA A 212 7.39 -9.69 3.46
C ALA A 212 8.14 -10.77 4.27
N LEU A 213 9.46 -10.64 4.41
CA LEU A 213 10.28 -11.57 5.19
C LEU A 213 9.88 -11.57 6.68
N PHE A 214 9.65 -10.39 7.27
CA PHE A 214 9.17 -10.25 8.64
C PHE A 214 7.79 -10.90 8.83
N SER A 215 6.90 -10.74 7.86
CA SER A 215 5.57 -11.34 7.89
C SER A 215 5.64 -12.87 7.80
N VAL A 216 6.55 -13.43 6.98
CA VAL A 216 6.81 -14.88 6.95
C VAL A 216 7.32 -15.35 8.33
N ALA A 217 8.34 -14.68 8.88
CA ALA A 217 8.91 -15.04 10.18
C ALA A 217 7.88 -14.96 11.32
N GLY A 218 7.02 -13.94 11.31
CA GLY A 218 5.96 -13.75 12.31
C GLY A 218 4.81 -14.75 12.20
N SER A 219 4.65 -15.39 11.04
CA SER A 219 3.53 -16.31 10.78
C SER A 219 3.91 -17.77 10.80
N ILE A 220 5.19 -18.11 10.64
CA ILE A 220 5.65 -19.48 10.39
C ILE A 220 5.31 -20.45 11.54
N VAL A 221 5.39 -19.99 12.77
CA VAL A 221 5.12 -20.84 13.95
C VAL A 221 3.63 -21.20 14.04
N GLN A 222 2.77 -20.23 13.79
CA GLN A 222 1.32 -20.43 13.84
C GLN A 222 0.81 -21.22 12.65
N SER A 223 1.46 -21.12 11.48
CA SER A 223 1.09 -21.83 10.25
C SER A 223 1.56 -23.28 10.21
N ALA A 224 2.57 -23.66 11.00
CA ALA A 224 3.22 -24.96 10.91
C ALA A 224 2.30 -26.18 11.06
N PRO A 225 1.24 -26.18 11.93
CA PRO A 225 0.34 -27.30 12.05
C PRO A 225 -0.46 -27.61 10.79
N ASP A 226 -0.80 -26.59 10.00
CA ASP A 226 -1.75 -26.69 8.90
C ASP A 226 -1.11 -26.92 7.53
N VAL A 227 0.23 -26.78 7.42
CA VAL A 227 0.95 -26.89 6.13
C VAL A 227 0.71 -28.23 5.45
N LEU A 228 0.61 -29.33 6.22
CA LEU A 228 0.47 -30.69 5.69
C LEU A 228 -0.99 -31.07 5.40
N SER A 229 -1.97 -30.30 5.87
CA SER A 229 -3.39 -30.58 5.72
C SER A 229 -4.03 -29.93 4.49
N LEU A 230 -3.30 -29.01 3.83
CA LEU A 230 -3.81 -28.26 2.69
C LEU A 230 -3.96 -29.14 1.44
N ASP A 231 -5.11 -29.07 0.82
CA ASP A 231 -5.34 -29.66 -0.50
C ASP A 231 -4.65 -28.80 -1.60
N ARG A 232 -4.57 -29.38 -2.81
CA ARG A 232 -3.93 -28.69 -3.96
C ARG A 232 -4.64 -27.42 -4.35
N THR A 233 -5.95 -27.36 -4.17
CA THR A 233 -6.78 -26.20 -4.54
C THR A 233 -6.53 -25.05 -3.59
N ALA A 234 -6.46 -25.32 -2.27
CA ALA A 234 -6.12 -24.35 -1.26
C ALA A 234 -4.70 -23.78 -1.48
N VAL A 235 -3.72 -24.65 -1.78
CA VAL A 235 -2.36 -24.19 -2.11
C VAL A 235 -2.33 -23.30 -3.34
N ALA A 236 -3.05 -23.67 -4.41
CA ALA A 236 -3.13 -22.85 -5.62
C ALA A 236 -3.79 -21.49 -5.35
N ALA A 237 -4.84 -21.43 -4.54
CA ALA A 237 -5.51 -20.20 -4.16
C ALA A 237 -4.60 -19.30 -3.29
N LEU A 238 -3.88 -19.89 -2.33
CA LEU A 238 -2.90 -19.18 -1.49
C LEU A 238 -1.77 -18.55 -2.34
N VAL A 239 -1.25 -19.29 -3.32
CA VAL A 239 -0.27 -18.76 -4.28
C VAL A 239 -0.92 -17.64 -5.11
N GLY A 240 -2.18 -17.81 -5.52
CA GLY A 240 -2.99 -16.79 -6.19
C GLY A 240 -3.12 -15.50 -5.39
N VAL A 241 -3.31 -15.61 -4.06
CA VAL A 241 -3.28 -14.45 -3.14
C VAL A 241 -1.95 -13.70 -3.25
N GLY A 242 -0.83 -14.42 -3.23
CA GLY A 242 0.52 -13.83 -3.37
C GLY A 242 0.72 -13.15 -4.72
N ILE A 243 0.29 -13.79 -5.81
CA ILE A 243 0.39 -13.25 -7.19
C ILE A 243 -0.51 -12.00 -7.32
N GLY A 244 -1.75 -12.07 -6.82
CA GLY A 244 -2.67 -10.93 -6.82
C GLY A 244 -2.13 -9.74 -6.04
N ALA A 245 -1.52 -10.00 -4.87
CA ALA A 245 -0.85 -8.97 -4.08
C ALA A 245 0.36 -8.36 -4.81
N GLY A 246 1.18 -9.19 -5.44
CA GLY A 246 2.33 -8.75 -6.24
C GLY A 246 1.91 -7.93 -7.46
N GLY A 247 0.92 -8.41 -8.22
CA GLY A 247 0.34 -7.70 -9.37
C GLY A 247 -0.27 -6.36 -8.97
N GLY A 248 -1.03 -6.34 -7.85
CA GLY A 248 -1.57 -5.11 -7.29
C GLY A 248 -0.49 -4.10 -6.94
N GLN A 249 0.59 -4.55 -6.31
CA GLN A 249 1.70 -3.70 -5.92
C GLN A 249 2.44 -3.12 -7.13
N VAL A 250 2.68 -3.94 -8.16
CA VAL A 250 3.27 -3.48 -9.42
C VAL A 250 2.38 -2.45 -10.10
N GLY A 251 1.07 -2.74 -10.19
CA GLY A 251 0.09 -1.83 -10.80
C GLY A 251 0.09 -0.46 -10.15
N ILE A 252 -0.02 -0.40 -8.82
CA ILE A 252 0.02 0.86 -8.06
C ILE A 252 1.35 1.59 -8.26
N THR A 253 2.48 0.88 -8.14
CA THR A 253 3.81 1.49 -8.30
C THR A 253 3.95 2.12 -9.69
N MET A 254 3.60 1.38 -10.74
CA MET A 254 3.67 1.88 -12.12
C MET A 254 2.72 3.04 -12.39
N ALA A 255 1.55 3.05 -11.75
CA ALA A 255 0.61 4.15 -11.86
C ALA A 255 1.17 5.45 -11.26
N TYR A 256 1.75 5.37 -10.06
CA TYR A 256 2.36 6.53 -9.39
C TYR A 256 3.61 7.06 -10.10
N HIS A 257 4.31 6.24 -10.87
CA HIS A 257 5.43 6.69 -11.70
C HIS A 257 5.00 7.44 -12.97
N LYS A 258 3.73 7.34 -13.38
CA LYS A 258 3.27 7.84 -14.69
C LYS A 258 2.34 9.05 -14.61
N ALA A 259 1.90 9.45 -13.42
CA ALA A 259 1.07 10.63 -13.22
C ALA A 259 1.11 11.10 -11.75
N ASN A 260 0.56 12.29 -11.51
CA ASN A 260 0.45 12.87 -10.17
C ASN A 260 -0.22 11.88 -9.20
N ALA A 261 0.47 11.60 -8.10
CA ALA A 261 0.06 10.60 -7.12
C ALA A 261 -1.34 10.90 -6.51
N ALA A 262 -1.64 12.17 -6.24
CA ALA A 262 -2.92 12.59 -5.69
C ALA A 262 -4.07 12.23 -6.63
N TRP A 263 -3.94 12.55 -7.93
CA TRP A 263 -4.97 12.25 -8.92
C TRP A 263 -5.13 10.74 -9.16
N VAL A 264 -4.02 10.01 -9.27
CA VAL A 264 -4.03 8.56 -9.51
C VAL A 264 -4.60 7.79 -8.33
N SER A 265 -4.36 8.24 -7.09
CA SER A 265 -4.83 7.55 -5.88
C SER A 265 -6.36 7.47 -5.78
N ALA A 266 -7.09 8.44 -6.38
CA ALA A 266 -8.55 8.37 -6.44
C ALA A 266 -9.05 7.08 -7.14
N PHE A 267 -8.32 6.60 -8.14
CA PHE A 267 -8.68 5.37 -8.86
C PHE A 267 -8.43 4.09 -8.05
N SER A 268 -7.66 4.15 -6.96
CA SER A 268 -7.44 2.97 -6.09
C SER A 268 -8.73 2.50 -5.41
N TYR A 269 -9.71 3.39 -5.24
CA TYR A 269 -11.04 3.02 -4.73
C TYR A 269 -11.81 2.06 -5.65
N LEU A 270 -11.37 1.90 -6.92
CA LEU A 270 -11.88 0.84 -7.79
C LEU A 270 -11.69 -0.55 -7.18
N THR A 271 -10.70 -0.74 -6.31
CA THR A 271 -10.51 -1.99 -5.56
C THR A 271 -11.74 -2.35 -4.73
N VAL A 272 -12.41 -1.35 -4.14
CA VAL A 272 -13.66 -1.56 -3.39
C VAL A 272 -14.74 -2.11 -4.31
N LEU A 273 -14.89 -1.52 -5.51
CA LEU A 273 -15.90 -1.97 -6.47
C LEU A 273 -15.61 -3.38 -6.98
N VAL A 274 -14.34 -3.70 -7.30
CA VAL A 274 -13.95 -5.05 -7.73
C VAL A 274 -14.17 -6.08 -6.61
N ALA A 275 -13.81 -5.74 -5.38
CA ALA A 275 -14.02 -6.61 -4.23
C ALA A 275 -15.52 -6.87 -3.98
N THR A 276 -16.35 -5.82 -4.02
CA THR A 276 -17.79 -5.91 -3.88
C THR A 276 -18.41 -6.75 -5.00
N PHE A 277 -17.94 -6.58 -6.23
CA PHE A 277 -18.39 -7.42 -7.37
C PHE A 277 -18.11 -8.90 -7.11
N TRP A 278 -16.92 -9.27 -6.61
CA TRP A 278 -16.62 -10.65 -6.27
C TRP A 278 -17.47 -11.17 -5.11
N GLY A 279 -17.74 -10.34 -4.10
CA GLY A 279 -18.64 -10.65 -2.99
C GLY A 279 -20.03 -11.04 -3.50
N TYR A 280 -20.60 -10.22 -4.37
CA TYR A 280 -21.90 -10.47 -4.98
C TYR A 280 -21.89 -11.67 -5.94
N ALA A 281 -20.93 -11.72 -6.87
CA ALA A 281 -20.94 -12.69 -7.96
C ALA A 281 -20.57 -14.11 -7.53
N TYR A 282 -19.68 -14.26 -6.55
CA TYR A 282 -19.13 -15.56 -6.15
C TYR A 282 -19.61 -16.02 -4.77
N PHE A 283 -19.71 -15.09 -3.82
CA PHE A 283 -20.05 -15.41 -2.43
C PHE A 283 -21.54 -15.19 -2.11
N ALA A 284 -22.34 -14.77 -3.08
CA ALA A 284 -23.76 -14.43 -2.92
C ALA A 284 -24.01 -13.42 -1.77
N GLU A 285 -23.03 -12.53 -1.51
CA GLU A 285 -23.13 -11.50 -0.50
C GLU A 285 -24.10 -10.41 -0.95
N SER A 286 -25.02 -10.01 -0.07
CA SER A 286 -25.86 -8.84 -0.28
C SER A 286 -25.40 -7.72 0.65
N LEU A 287 -25.20 -6.54 0.08
CA LEU A 287 -24.94 -5.35 0.88
C LEU A 287 -26.26 -4.71 1.30
N SER A 288 -26.36 -4.33 2.55
CA SER A 288 -27.50 -3.55 3.05
C SER A 288 -27.49 -2.13 2.46
N THR A 289 -28.61 -1.43 2.57
CA THR A 289 -28.65 -0.01 2.19
C THR A 289 -27.66 0.82 3.03
N ALA A 290 -27.47 0.46 4.30
CA ALA A 290 -26.50 1.10 5.19
C ALA A 290 -25.06 0.92 4.68
N ASP A 291 -24.70 -0.29 4.20
CA ASP A 291 -23.38 -0.58 3.62
C ASP A 291 -23.13 0.26 2.35
N LEU A 292 -24.13 0.35 1.48
CA LEU A 292 -24.02 1.11 0.24
C LEU A 292 -23.88 2.62 0.50
N VAL A 293 -24.70 3.18 1.39
CA VAL A 293 -24.62 4.60 1.75
C VAL A 293 -23.34 4.90 2.50
N GLY A 294 -23.00 4.07 3.50
CA GLY A 294 -21.77 4.21 4.29
C GLY A 294 -20.52 4.10 3.41
N GLY A 295 -20.49 3.12 2.51
CA GLY A 295 -19.42 2.94 1.54
C GLY A 295 -19.28 4.14 0.60
N ALA A 296 -20.38 4.67 0.08
CA ALA A 296 -20.38 5.86 -0.77
C ALA A 296 -19.84 7.10 -0.03
N LEU A 297 -20.19 7.29 1.25
CA LEU A 297 -19.68 8.38 2.07
C LEU A 297 -18.16 8.24 2.32
N ILE A 298 -17.67 7.05 2.62
CA ILE A 298 -16.24 6.80 2.86
C ILE A 298 -15.43 6.99 1.57
N VAL A 299 -15.83 6.33 0.49
CA VAL A 299 -15.15 6.38 -0.80
C VAL A 299 -15.20 7.80 -1.38
N GLY A 300 -16.37 8.45 -1.32
CA GLY A 300 -16.55 9.83 -1.76
C GLY A 300 -15.68 10.83 -0.97
N SER A 301 -15.63 10.68 0.36
CA SER A 301 -14.74 11.49 1.20
C SER A 301 -13.27 11.25 0.89
N GLY A 302 -12.86 9.99 0.68
CA GLY A 302 -11.49 9.64 0.31
C GLY A 302 -11.07 10.21 -1.04
N ILE A 303 -11.94 10.14 -2.04
CA ILE A 303 -11.73 10.75 -3.37
C ILE A 303 -11.63 12.27 -3.25
N ALA A 304 -12.58 12.91 -2.54
CA ALA A 304 -12.58 14.35 -2.35
C ALA A 304 -11.35 14.85 -1.58
N LEU A 305 -10.87 14.08 -0.60
CA LEU A 305 -9.65 14.41 0.15
C LEU A 305 -8.42 14.52 -0.76
N VAL A 306 -8.30 13.64 -1.77
CA VAL A 306 -7.21 13.66 -2.75
C VAL A 306 -7.15 14.98 -3.53
N PHE A 307 -8.30 15.60 -3.81
CA PHE A 307 -8.38 16.88 -4.53
C PHE A 307 -8.25 18.11 -3.63
N LEU A 308 -8.51 17.98 -2.32
CA LEU A 308 -8.46 19.09 -1.37
C LEU A 308 -7.10 19.23 -0.68
N VAL A 309 -6.31 18.17 -0.60
CA VAL A 309 -4.94 18.22 -0.08
C VAL A 309 -4.00 18.52 -1.24
N PRO A 310 -3.35 19.70 -1.29
CA PRO A 310 -2.37 19.97 -2.34
C PRO A 310 -1.27 18.91 -2.33
N PRO A 311 -0.73 18.52 -3.49
CA PRO A 311 0.48 17.74 -3.53
C PRO A 311 1.58 18.49 -2.77
N GLU A 312 2.36 17.79 -1.92
CA GLU A 312 3.56 18.40 -1.35
C GLU A 312 4.43 18.90 -2.50
N GLU A 313 4.63 20.23 -2.53
CA GLU A 313 5.66 20.81 -3.38
C GLU A 313 6.98 20.17 -2.95
N SER A 314 7.60 19.44 -3.87
CA SER A 314 8.98 18.99 -3.70
C SER A 314 9.81 20.25 -3.46
N THR A 315 10.16 20.52 -2.22
CA THR A 315 11.12 21.57 -1.88
C THR A 315 12.40 21.24 -2.66
N PRO A 316 12.83 22.09 -3.59
CA PRO A 316 14.11 21.87 -4.24
C PRO A 316 15.18 21.99 -3.15
N SER A 317 15.93 20.90 -2.98
CA SER A 317 17.13 20.80 -2.12
C SER A 317 18.27 21.57 -2.70
#